data_58f09a590499ddc58914d5de71d4d817
#
_entry.id   58f09a590499ddc58914d5de71d4d817
#
_cell.length_a   1.000
_cell.length_b   1.000
_cell.length_c   1.000
_cell.angle_alpha   90.00
_cell.angle_beta   90.00
_cell.angle_gamma   90.00
#
_symmetry.space_group_name_H-M   'P 1'
#
loop_
_entity.id
_entity.type
_entity.pdbx_description
1 polymer ?
#
loop_
_entity_poly.entity_id
_entity_poly.type
_entity_poly.pdbx_seq_one_letter_code
_entity_poly.pdbx_strand_id
1 'polypeptide(L)' 'MKKKELKNLAAKIAKCEKIIQTSDDKKAIRQAENEIIELSGRVMSLEDMIVIDELVMEMLEKK' A
#
# COMPACT_ATOMS: atom_id res chain seq x y z
N MET A 1 -11.64 8.86 -7.08
CA MET A 1 -10.50 9.42 -6.33
C MET A 1 -9.60 10.23 -7.23
N LYS A 2 -9.05 11.30 -6.71
CA LYS A 2 -8.10 12.10 -7.45
C LYS A 2 -6.76 11.38 -7.54
N LYS A 3 -6.04 11.61 -8.63
CA LYS A 3 -4.74 10.99 -8.89
C LYS A 3 -3.75 11.18 -7.75
N LYS A 4 -3.75 12.36 -7.13
CA LYS A 4 -2.88 12.67 -6.01
C LYS A 4 -3.20 11.80 -4.79
N GLU A 5 -4.49 11.57 -4.52
CA GLU A 5 -4.92 10.72 -3.41
C GLU A 5 -4.51 9.26 -3.65
N LEU A 6 -4.66 8.79 -4.89
CA LEU A 6 -4.24 7.43 -5.26
C LEU A 6 -2.75 7.24 -5.05
N LYS A 7 -1.96 8.24 -5.43
CA LYS A 7 -0.52 8.21 -5.24
C LYS A 7 -0.14 8.15 -3.76
N ASN A 8 -0.83 8.95 -2.94
CA ASN A 8 -0.58 8.95 -1.49
C ASN A 8 -0.93 7.61 -0.86
N LEU A 9 -2.06 7.02 -1.24
CA LEU A 9 -2.47 5.71 -0.75
C LEU A 9 -1.46 4.64 -1.18
N ALA A 10 -1.05 4.68 -2.44
CA ALA A 10 -0.07 3.71 -2.96
C ALA A 10 1.26 3.82 -2.21
N ALA A 11 1.71 5.03 -1.91
CA ALA A 11 2.95 5.24 -1.15
C ALA A 11 2.87 4.64 0.24
N LYS A 12 1.74 4.82 0.93
CA LYS A 12 1.52 4.24 2.26
C LYS A 12 1.48 2.72 2.21
N ILE A 13 0.78 2.16 1.23
CA ILE A 13 0.69 0.71 1.04
C ILE A 13 2.06 0.12 0.74
N ALA A 14 2.83 0.75 -0.15
CA ALA A 14 4.17 0.29 -0.49
C ALA A 14 5.08 0.28 0.74
N LYS A 15 4.98 1.31 1.58
CA LYS A 15 5.74 1.38 2.82
C LYS A 15 5.39 0.23 3.76
N CYS A 16 4.10 -0.07 3.89
CA CYS A 16 3.63 -1.17 4.72
C CYS A 16 4.12 -2.52 4.20
N GLU A 17 4.05 -2.74 2.88
CA GLU A 17 4.54 -3.96 2.28
C GLU A 17 6.03 -4.15 2.49
N LYS A 18 6.79 -3.07 2.40
CA LYS A 18 8.22 -3.11 2.65
C LYS A 18 8.52 -3.54 4.10
N ILE A 19 7.74 -3.03 5.05
CA ILE A 19 7.86 -3.44 6.45
C ILE A 19 7.59 -4.94 6.59
N ILE A 20 6.53 -5.44 5.95
CA ILE A 20 6.18 -6.86 5.99
C ILE A 20 7.31 -7.72 5.44
N GLN A 21 7.97 -7.27 4.37
CA GLN A 21 9.04 -8.03 3.72
C GLN A 21 10.36 -8.00 4.48
N THR A 22 10.65 -6.92 5.21
CA THR A 22 11.97 -6.69 5.78
C THR A 22 12.02 -6.73 7.31
N SER A 23 10.87 -6.62 7.97
CA SER A 23 10.83 -6.58 9.44
C SER A 23 10.82 -7.99 10.04
N ASP A 24 11.55 -8.16 11.14
CA ASP A 24 11.51 -9.39 11.92
C ASP A 24 10.53 -9.29 13.08
N ASP A 25 9.97 -8.11 13.31
CA ASP A 25 9.04 -7.87 14.42
C ASP A 25 7.62 -8.21 14.00
N LYS A 26 7.06 -9.24 14.62
CA LYS A 26 5.70 -9.72 14.31
C LYS A 26 4.65 -8.63 14.56
N LYS A 27 4.84 -7.79 15.56
CA LYS A 27 3.89 -6.70 15.84
C LYS A 27 3.90 -5.66 14.73
N ALA A 28 5.09 -5.29 14.24
CA ALA A 28 5.21 -4.34 13.15
C ALA A 28 4.57 -4.89 11.88
N ILE A 29 4.80 -6.18 11.58
CA ILE A 29 4.19 -6.85 10.42
C ILE A 29 2.68 -6.83 10.52
N ARG A 30 2.14 -7.16 11.69
CA ARG A 30 0.69 -7.20 11.91
C ARG A 30 0.07 -5.82 11.76
N GLN A 31 0.71 -4.78 12.30
CA GLN A 31 0.24 -3.41 12.15
C GLN A 31 0.25 -2.99 10.69
N ALA A 32 1.30 -3.34 9.97
CA ALA A 32 1.41 -3.02 8.54
C ALA A 32 0.30 -3.71 7.73
N GLU A 33 0.04 -4.99 8.02
CA GLU A 33 -1.05 -5.72 7.35
C GLU A 33 -2.41 -5.07 7.63
N ASN A 34 -2.68 -4.72 8.88
CA ASN A 34 -3.94 -4.07 9.26
C ASN A 34 -4.08 -2.71 8.58
N GLU A 35 -3.01 -1.96 8.46
CA GLU A 35 -3.02 -0.67 7.80
C GLU A 35 -3.31 -0.80 6.32
N ILE A 36 -2.73 -1.81 5.65
CA ILE A 36 -3.02 -2.10 4.25
C ILE A 36 -4.51 -2.40 4.06
N ILE A 37 -5.09 -3.23 4.92
CA ILE A 37 -6.51 -3.56 4.86
C ILE A 37 -7.36 -2.30 5.02
N GLU A 38 -7.03 -1.45 5.98
CA GLU A 38 -7.76 -0.20 6.20
C GLU A 38 -7.66 0.74 5.00
N LEU A 39 -6.46 0.92 4.47
CA LEU A 39 -6.23 1.78 3.30
C LEU A 39 -6.94 1.24 2.07
N SER A 40 -6.90 -0.07 1.86
CA SER A 40 -7.60 -0.71 0.74
C SER A 40 -9.11 -0.54 0.85
N GLY A 41 -9.64 -0.52 2.07
CA GLY A 41 -11.07 -0.30 2.32
C GLY A 41 -11.56 1.08 1.93
N ARG A 42 -10.67 2.05 1.77
CA ARG A 42 -11.03 3.40 1.32
C ARG A 42 -11.22 3.48 -0.18
N VAL A 43 -10.73 2.47 -0.90
CA VAL A 43 -10.84 2.43 -2.35
C VAL A 43 -12.13 1.74 -2.73
N MET A 44 -13.03 2.46 -3.42
CA MET A 44 -14.36 1.97 -3.76
C MET A 44 -14.47 1.50 -5.20
N SER A 45 -13.49 1.79 -6.04
CA SER A 45 -13.50 1.49 -7.47
C SER A 45 -12.43 0.47 -7.83
N LEU A 46 -12.79 -0.49 -8.68
CA LEU A 46 -11.83 -1.47 -9.19
C LEU A 46 -10.73 -0.79 -10.01
N GLU A 47 -11.09 0.26 -10.76
CA GLU A 47 -10.11 1.01 -11.55
C GLU A 47 -9.06 1.65 -10.65
N ASP A 48 -9.50 2.22 -9.53
CA ASP A 48 -8.61 2.83 -8.56
C ASP A 48 -7.69 1.79 -7.92
N MET A 49 -8.22 0.60 -7.61
CA MET A 49 -7.42 -0.48 -7.07
C MET A 49 -6.33 -0.92 -8.02
N ILE A 50 -6.65 -1.02 -9.31
CA ILE A 50 -5.67 -1.39 -10.33
C ILE A 50 -4.56 -0.35 -10.41
N VAL A 51 -4.93 0.93 -10.40
CA VAL A 51 -3.95 2.03 -10.41
C VAL A 51 -3.04 1.97 -9.19
N ILE A 52 -3.62 1.75 -8.02
CA ILE A 52 -2.86 1.66 -6.77
C ILE A 52 -1.89 0.48 -6.83
N ASP A 53 -2.36 -0.69 -7.27
CA ASP A 53 -1.50 -1.87 -7.39
C ASP A 53 -0.31 -1.61 -8.31
N GLU A 54 -0.54 -0.98 -9.45
CA GLU A 54 0.51 -0.64 -10.39
C GLU A 54 1.52 0.32 -9.77
N LEU A 55 1.03 1.35 -9.06
CA LEU A 55 1.90 2.32 -8.40
C LEU A 55 2.72 1.69 -7.29
N VAL A 56 2.10 0.80 -6.51
CA VAL A 56 2.79 0.09 -5.44
C VAL A 56 3.91 -0.78 -6.01
N MET A 57 3.62 -1.51 -7.08
CA MET A 57 4.64 -2.34 -7.73
C MET A 57 5.81 -1.51 -8.24
N GLU A 58 5.52 -0.37 -8.87
CA GLU A 58 6.56 0.54 -9.33
C GLU A 58 7.44 1.05 -8.18
N MET A 59 6.81 1.43 -7.07
CA MET A 59 7.52 1.93 -5.90
C MET A 59 8.40 0.87 -5.25
N LEU A 60 7.94 -0.39 -5.23
CA LEU A 60 8.71 -1.49 -4.66
C LEU A 60 9.86 -1.93 -5.57
N GLU A 61 9.71 -1.79 -6.87
CA GLU A 61 10.75 -2.12 -7.84
C GLU A 61 11.85 -1.06 -7.91
N LYS A 62 11.54 0.18 -7.59
CA LYS A 62 12.53 1.26 -7.57
C LYS A 62 13.46 1.10 -6.38
N LYS A 63 14.70 0.98 -6.68
CA LYS A 63 15.75 0.94 -5.67
C LYS A 63 16.18 2.35 -5.29
#